data_a7e2d34cc50c8e80e4341cc6d8cf34ce
#
_entry.id   a7e2d34cc50c8e80e4341cc6d8cf34ce
#
_cell.length_a   1.000
_cell.length_b   1.000
_cell.length_c   1.000
_cell.angle_alpha   90.00
_cell.angle_beta   90.00
_cell.angle_gamma   90.00
#
_symmetry.space_group_name_H-M   'P 1'
#
loop_
_entity.id
_entity.type
_entity.pdbx_description
1 polymer ?
#
loop_
_entity_poly.entity_id
_entity_poly.type
_entity_poly.pdbx_seq_one_letter_code
_entity_poly.pdbx_strand_id
1 'polypeptide(L)' 'MINLDEKFHSYLEKGGKTFRIDGVDEPLRGYGYHCDGNDIVGYYVTTTNYKLYYNMNEQFLKMEPLNQ' A
#
# COMPACT_ATOMS: atom_id res chain seq x y z
N MET A 1 9.97 7.98 10.80
CA MET A 1 9.29 6.77 10.24
C MET A 1 7.82 7.08 10.02
N ILE A 2 7.28 6.60 8.93
CA ILE A 2 5.86 6.81 8.60
C ILE A 2 4.99 5.97 9.54
N ASN A 3 3.99 6.59 10.14
CA ASN A 3 3.00 5.87 10.92
C ASN A 3 1.87 5.42 9.98
N LEU A 4 1.90 4.16 9.57
CA LEU A 4 0.95 3.62 8.60
C LEU A 4 -0.48 3.57 9.14
N ASP A 5 -0.66 3.29 10.43
CA ASP A 5 -1.99 3.26 11.01
C ASP A 5 -2.63 4.65 10.94
N GLU A 6 -1.88 5.68 11.27
CA GLU A 6 -2.34 7.06 11.17
C GLU A 6 -2.69 7.43 9.73
N LYS A 7 -1.88 6.97 8.78
CA LYS A 7 -2.04 7.30 7.37
C LYS A 7 -3.22 6.56 6.72
N PHE A 8 -3.41 5.28 7.04
CA PHE A 8 -4.32 4.42 6.29
C PHE A 8 -5.47 3.80 7.07
N HIS A 9 -5.38 3.69 8.39
CA HIS A 9 -6.35 2.92 9.17
C HIS A 9 -7.79 3.42 9.00
N SER A 10 -8.00 4.72 9.01
CA SER A 10 -9.34 5.29 8.86
C SER A 10 -9.95 4.95 7.49
N TYR A 11 -9.11 4.79 6.46
CA TYR A 11 -9.61 4.43 5.14
C TYR A 11 -10.07 2.97 5.08
N LEU A 12 -9.45 2.09 5.87
CA LEU A 12 -9.92 0.70 5.96
C LEU A 12 -11.28 0.61 6.65
N GLU A 13 -11.49 1.41 7.69
CA GLU A 13 -12.74 1.41 8.44
C GLU A 13 -13.89 2.07 7.68
N LYS A 14 -13.61 3.22 7.06
CA LYS A 14 -14.63 4.07 6.44
C LYS A 14 -14.70 3.95 4.92
N GLY A 15 -13.65 3.41 4.32
CA GLY A 15 -13.50 3.40 2.87
C GLY A 15 -13.08 4.76 2.34
N GLY A 16 -13.14 4.92 1.03
CA GLY A 16 -12.88 6.20 0.38
C GLY A 16 -11.48 6.42 -0.16
N LYS A 17 -10.55 5.52 0.10
CA LYS A 17 -9.21 5.59 -0.48
C LYS A 17 -9.11 4.61 -1.64
N THR A 18 -8.79 5.11 -2.83
CA THR A 18 -8.58 4.27 -4.00
C THR A 18 -7.26 4.58 -4.65
N PHE A 19 -6.76 3.62 -5.43
CA PHE A 19 -5.56 3.78 -6.25
C PHE A 19 -5.96 3.52 -7.69
N ARG A 20 -5.61 4.45 -8.58
CA ARG A 20 -5.94 4.29 -9.99
C ARG A 20 -4.89 3.43 -10.67
N ILE A 21 -5.31 2.26 -11.15
CA ILE A 21 -4.41 1.29 -11.79
C ILE A 21 -5.03 0.87 -13.12
N ASP A 22 -4.33 1.18 -14.21
CA ASP A 22 -4.78 0.86 -15.58
C ASP A 22 -6.21 1.34 -15.85
N GLY A 23 -6.52 2.55 -15.35
CA GLY A 23 -7.84 3.14 -15.59
C GLY A 23 -8.95 2.64 -14.66
N VAL A 24 -8.61 1.79 -13.69
CA VAL A 24 -9.58 1.24 -12.73
C VAL A 24 -9.24 1.74 -11.33
N ASP A 25 -10.25 2.18 -10.59
CA ASP A 25 -10.09 2.59 -9.21
C ASP A 25 -10.11 1.35 -8.30
N GLU A 26 -8.97 1.06 -7.68
CA GLU A 26 -8.79 -0.09 -6.80
C GLU A 26 -8.86 0.36 -5.34
N PRO A 27 -9.80 -0.15 -4.54
CA PRO A 27 -9.91 0.29 -3.14
C PRO A 27 -8.77 -0.27 -2.29
N LEU A 28 -8.34 0.54 -1.32
CA LEU A 28 -7.36 0.11 -0.32
C LEU A 28 -7.95 -1.03 0.52
N ARG A 29 -7.21 -2.13 0.64
CA ARG A 29 -7.63 -3.31 1.42
C ARG A 29 -6.75 -3.57 2.62
N GLY A 30 -5.48 -3.19 2.55
CA GLY A 30 -4.54 -3.43 3.64
C GLY A 30 -3.25 -2.69 3.43
N TYR A 31 -2.35 -2.78 4.42
CA TYR A 31 -1.04 -2.11 4.37
C TYR A 31 -0.09 -2.77 5.36
N GLY A 32 1.19 -2.50 5.22
CA GLY A 32 2.20 -3.00 6.14
C GLY A 32 3.57 -2.42 5.81
N TYR A 33 4.52 -2.65 6.72
CA TYR A 33 5.89 -2.24 6.48
C TYR A 33 6.61 -3.29 5.62
N HIS A 34 7.47 -2.80 4.74
CA HIS A 34 8.32 -3.66 3.92
C HIS A 34 9.72 -3.66 4.51
N CYS A 35 10.23 -4.85 4.83
CA CYS A 35 11.52 -5.00 5.48
C CYS A 35 12.50 -5.73 4.59
N ASP A 36 13.78 -5.36 4.71
CA ASP A 36 14.90 -6.07 4.10
C ASP A 36 15.81 -6.50 5.25
N GLY A 37 15.77 -7.80 5.59
CA GLY A 37 16.42 -8.27 6.80
C GLY A 37 15.75 -7.68 8.04
N ASN A 38 16.53 -6.97 8.86
CA ASN A 38 16.03 -6.33 10.07
C ASN A 38 15.66 -4.86 9.87
N ASP A 39 15.82 -4.35 8.65
CA ASP A 39 15.62 -2.93 8.37
C ASP A 39 14.29 -2.71 7.65
N ILE A 40 13.54 -1.68 8.08
CA ILE A 40 12.35 -1.24 7.39
C ILE A 40 12.80 -0.33 6.25
N VAL A 41 12.55 -0.76 5.01
CA VAL A 41 12.99 -0.02 3.82
C VAL A 41 11.85 0.70 3.10
N GLY A 42 10.64 0.48 3.53
CA GLY A 42 9.48 1.12 2.92
C GLY A 42 8.19 0.54 3.47
N TYR A 43 7.14 0.68 2.69
CA TYR A 43 5.86 0.11 3.05
C TYR A 43 5.13 -0.38 1.79
N TYR A 44 4.07 -1.14 2.01
CA TYR A 44 3.21 -1.59 0.91
C TYR A 44 1.76 -1.30 1.25
N VAL A 45 0.94 -1.22 0.21
CA VAL A 45 -0.51 -1.23 0.34
C VAL A 45 -1.05 -2.33 -0.55
N THR A 46 -2.16 -2.92 -0.16
CA THR A 46 -2.85 -3.89 -0.99
C THR A 46 -4.19 -3.33 -1.41
N THR A 47 -4.56 -3.63 -2.64
CA THR A 47 -5.88 -3.33 -3.18
C THR A 47 -6.59 -4.65 -3.44
N THR A 48 -7.72 -4.61 -4.12
CA THR A 48 -8.44 -5.86 -4.44
C THR A 48 -7.57 -6.81 -5.28
N ASN A 49 -6.79 -6.28 -6.22
CA ASN A 49 -6.06 -7.12 -7.19
C ASN A 49 -4.55 -6.94 -7.18
N TYR A 50 -4.02 -5.99 -6.41
CA TYR A 50 -2.61 -5.62 -6.50
C TYR A 50 -1.97 -5.37 -5.14
N LYS A 51 -0.64 -5.47 -5.11
CA LYS A 51 0.20 -5.05 -3.99
C LYS A 51 1.18 -4.01 -4.51
N LEU A 52 1.15 -2.82 -3.92
CA LEU A 52 1.98 -1.69 -4.35
C LEU A 52 3.03 -1.40 -3.31
N TYR A 53 4.27 -1.24 -3.73
CA TYR A 53 5.41 -0.99 -2.85
C TYR A 53 5.88 0.45 -2.96
N TYR A 54 6.18 1.05 -1.82
CA TYR A 54 6.68 2.43 -1.71
C TYR A 54 7.92 2.45 -0.82
N ASN A 55 8.83 3.40 -1.07
CA ASN A 55 9.97 3.61 -0.19
C ASN A 55 9.56 4.49 1.00
N MET A 56 10.53 4.78 1.90
CA MET A 56 10.27 5.60 3.09
C MET A 56 9.98 7.06 2.76
N ASN A 57 10.26 7.50 1.55
CA ASN A 57 9.93 8.84 1.06
C ASN A 57 8.57 8.87 0.34
N GLU A 58 7.80 7.79 0.46
CA GLU A 58 6.47 7.66 -0.13
C GLU A 58 6.47 7.67 -1.67
N GLN A 59 7.59 7.29 -2.26
CA GLN A 59 7.73 7.16 -3.71
C GLN A 59 7.39 5.75 -4.14
N PHE A 60 6.60 5.64 -5.19
CA PHE A 60 6.21 4.34 -5.75
C PHE A 60 7.41 3.59 -6.31
N LEU A 61 7.54 2.31 -5.97
CA LEU A 61 8.64 1.46 -6.42
C LEU A 61 8.19 0.42 -7.45
N LYS A 62 7.20 -0.38 -7.11
CA LYS A 62 6.74 -1.45 -7.99
C LYS A 62 5.35 -1.91 -7.58
N MET A 63 4.74 -2.70 -8.45
CA MET A 63 3.41 -3.25 -8.24
C MET A 63 3.42 -4.73 -8.63
N GLU A 64 2.75 -5.55 -7.84
CA GLU A 64 2.62 -6.98 -8.10
C GLU A 64 1.14 -7.36 -8.07
N PRO A 65 0.68 -8.21 -9.02
CA PRO A 65 -0.70 -8.72 -8.94
C PRO A 65 -0.83 -9.71 -7.78
N LEU A 66 -1.96 -9.66 -7.07
CA LEU A 66 -2.24 -10.59 -5.97
C LEU A 66 -2.80 -11.91 -6.44
N ASN A 67 -3.54 -11.89 -7.53
CA ASN A 67 -4.15 -13.09 -8.10
C ASN A 67 -3.37 -13.53 -9.33
N GLN A 68 -2.61 -14.56 -9.15
CA GLN A 68 -1.78 -15.15 -10.21
C GLN A 68 -2.49 -16.35 -10.80
#